data_f22d602c42cd549d900ffd315de472fe
#
_entry.id   f22d602c42cd549d900ffd315de472fe
#
_cell.length_a   1.000
_cell.length_b   1.000
_cell.length_c   1.000
_cell.angle_alpha   90.00
_cell.angle_beta   90.00
_cell.angle_gamma   90.00
#
_symmetry.space_group_name_H-M   'P 1'
#
loop_
_entity.id
_entity.type
_entity.pdbx_description
1 polymer ?
#
loop_
_entity_poly.entity_id
_entity_poly.type
_entity_poly.pdbx_seq_one_letter_code
_entity_poly.pdbx_strand_id
1 'polypeptide(L)'
;LSDKSNSIKTGNLLNWGAMKDDVKILDVVALTGDLEERGLVKGQVGTVVEILDIGVFEVEFCDNDGRTYATLALRNDQIMALHYAPVAA
;
A
#
# COMPACT_ATOMS: atom_id res chain seq x y z
N LEU A 1 -2.14 3.12 -30.35
CA LEU A 1 -1.85 2.65 -29.67
C LEU A 1 -1.70 2.24 -29.29
N SER A 2 -1.86 2.47 -29.85
CA SER A 2 -1.51 1.82 -29.06
C SER A 2 -1.46 1.46 -28.63
N ASP A 3 -1.69 1.92 -28.96
CA ASP A 3 -1.35 1.40 -28.19
C ASP A 3 -1.30 1.20 -27.75
N LYS A 4 -1.52 1.69 -27.91
CA LYS A 4 -1.26 1.42 -27.19
C LYS A 4 -0.97 1.08 -26.60
N SER A 5 -1.30 1.77 -27.52
CA SER A 5 -0.82 1.24 -26.77
C SER A 5 -0.50 0.93 -26.37
N ASN A 6 -0.50 1.31 -26.82
CA ASN A 6 0.09 0.76 -26.12
C ASN A 6 0.38 0.65 -25.53
N SER A 7 0.23 1.35 -25.69
CA SER A 7 0.84 0.99 -24.89
C SER A 7 1.01 0.70 -24.49
N ILE A 8 0.81 1.16 -24.87
CA ILE A 8 1.28 0.66 -24.16
C ILE A 8 1.60 0.43 -23.89
N LYS A 9 1.62 0.86 -24.08
CA LYS A 9 2.11 0.34 -23.55
C LYS A 9 2.58 0.19 -23.01
N THR A 10 2.67 0.63 -23.38
CA THR A 10 3.31 0.16 -22.65
C THR A 10 3.48 0.17 -21.99
N GLY A 11 3.27 0.80 -22.23
CA GLY A 11 3.58 0.49 -21.35
C GLY A 11 3.76 0.43 -20.89
N ASN A 12 3.77 0.65 -20.93
CA ASN A 12 4.06 0.17 -20.21
C ASN A 12 4.61 -0.33 -19.76
N LEU A 13 4.46 -0.18 -19.88
CA LEU A 13 5.34 -0.87 -19.28
C LEU A 13 6.09 -0.47 -18.14
N LEU A 14 6.44 0.45 -17.94
CA LEU A 14 7.10 1.04 -16.91
C LEU A 14 6.42 1.03 -15.68
N ASN A 15 5.16 1.22 -15.69
CA ASN A 15 4.33 1.22 -14.52
C ASN A 15 3.88 -0.14 -14.16
N TRP A 16 4.48 -1.08 -14.78
CA TRP A 16 4.13 -2.44 -14.58
C TRP A 16 4.21 -2.87 -13.14
N GLY A 17 5.31 -2.52 -12.47
CA GLY A 17 5.47 -2.87 -11.07
C GLY A 17 4.47 -2.16 -10.19
N ALA A 18 4.22 -0.90 -10.48
CA ALA A 18 3.26 -0.15 -9.70
C ALA A 18 1.87 -0.74 -9.80
N MET A 19 1.50 -1.24 -10.96
CA MET A 19 0.20 -1.85 -11.13
C MET A 19 0.06 -3.11 -10.30
N LYS A 20 1.13 -3.88 -10.18
CA LYS A 20 1.11 -5.09 -9.38
C LYS A 20 0.94 -4.79 -7.92
N ASP A 21 1.42 -3.63 -7.51
CA ASP A 21 1.45 -3.27 -6.11
C ASP A 21 0.40 -2.26 -5.72
N ASP A 22 -0.62 -2.08 -6.56
CA ASP A 22 -1.69 -1.16 -6.23
C ASP A 22 -2.33 -1.54 -4.92
N VAL A 23 -2.40 -0.55 -4.04
CA VAL A 23 -2.98 -0.72 -2.73
C VAL A 23 -4.45 -0.32 -2.79
N LYS A 24 -5.31 -1.11 -2.16
CA LYS A 24 -6.74 -0.88 -2.18
C LYS A 24 -7.28 -0.75 -0.76
N ILE A 25 -8.47 -0.20 -0.64
CA ILE A 25 -9.16 -0.11 0.64
C ILE A 25 -9.32 -1.51 1.21
N LEU A 26 -9.04 -1.63 2.49
CA LEU A 26 -9.07 -2.86 3.29
C LEU A 26 -7.86 -3.76 3.06
N ASP A 27 -6.91 -3.35 2.22
CA ASP A 27 -5.67 -4.11 2.11
C ASP A 27 -4.92 -4.02 3.43
N VAL A 28 -4.29 -5.12 3.80
CA VAL A 28 -3.41 -5.17 4.94
C VAL A 28 -2.02 -4.83 4.44
N VAL A 29 -1.35 -3.92 5.13
CA VAL A 29 -0.05 -3.42 4.70
C VAL A 29 0.92 -3.43 5.87
N ALA A 30 2.20 -3.38 5.57
CA ALA A 30 3.24 -3.25 6.59
C ALA A 30 4.10 -2.03 6.25
N LEU A 31 4.60 -1.37 7.27
CA LEU A 31 5.52 -0.25 7.09
C LEU A 31 6.82 -0.75 6.49
N THR A 32 7.36 -0.01 5.52
CA THR A 32 8.63 -0.35 4.88
C THR A 32 9.81 0.28 5.61
N GLY A 33 9.55 1.16 6.55
CA GLY A 33 10.60 1.80 7.35
C GLY A 33 10.03 2.34 8.65
N ASP A 34 10.91 2.80 9.52
CA ASP A 34 10.50 3.34 10.81
C ASP A 34 9.88 4.73 10.64
N LEU A 35 8.89 5.01 11.50
CA LEU A 35 8.31 6.33 11.61
C LEU A 35 8.52 6.76 13.05
N GLU A 36 9.72 7.25 13.34
CA GLU A 36 10.13 7.54 14.71
C GLU A 36 9.25 8.56 15.40
N GLU A 37 8.80 9.56 14.67
CA GLU A 37 7.95 10.60 15.22
C GLU A 37 6.64 10.06 15.75
N ARG A 38 6.22 8.92 15.23
CA ARG A 38 4.95 8.32 15.59
C ARG A 38 5.13 7.07 16.45
N GLY A 39 6.37 6.70 16.73
CA GLY A 39 6.64 5.52 17.51
C GLY A 39 6.33 4.22 16.80
N LEU A 40 6.33 4.24 15.47
CA LEU A 40 6.05 3.04 14.67
C LEU A 40 7.33 2.56 14.02
N VAL A 41 7.46 1.25 13.86
CA VAL A 41 8.67 0.65 13.31
C VAL A 41 8.39 -0.14 12.04
N LYS A 42 9.43 -0.32 11.25
CA LYS A 42 9.37 -1.12 10.04
C LYS A 42 8.73 -2.47 10.33
N GLY A 43 7.85 -2.89 9.46
CA GLY A 43 7.17 -4.18 9.60
C GLY A 43 5.87 -4.13 10.38
N GLN A 44 5.57 -2.99 11.01
CA GLN A 44 4.33 -2.86 11.75
C GLN A 44 3.15 -2.88 10.78
N VAL A 45 2.08 -3.60 11.13
CA VAL A 45 0.99 -3.93 10.22
C VAL A 45 -0.23 -3.06 10.49
N GLY A 46 -0.84 -2.59 9.41
CA GLY A 46 -2.06 -1.80 9.49
C GLY A 46 -3.00 -2.14 8.34
N THR A 47 -4.13 -1.46 8.30
CA THR A 47 -5.16 -1.67 7.27
C THR A 47 -5.46 -0.35 6.59
N VAL A 48 -5.55 -0.38 5.27
CA VAL A 48 -5.90 0.81 4.49
C VAL A 48 -7.39 1.06 4.66
N VAL A 49 -7.76 2.21 5.21
CA VAL A 49 -9.17 2.54 5.45
C VAL A 49 -9.69 3.59 4.49
N GLU A 50 -8.80 4.34 3.83
CA GLU A 50 -9.23 5.34 2.87
C GLU A 50 -8.11 5.66 1.91
N ILE A 51 -8.46 6.01 0.67
CA ILE A 51 -7.51 6.50 -0.32
C ILE A 51 -7.68 8.01 -0.34
N LEU A 52 -6.64 8.73 0.09
CA LEU A 52 -6.71 10.17 0.25
C LEU A 52 -6.31 10.92 -1.02
N ASP A 53 -5.42 10.33 -1.80
CA ASP A 53 -4.94 10.93 -3.03
C ASP A 53 -4.22 9.84 -3.79
N ILE A 54 -3.76 10.15 -5.00
CA ILE A 54 -2.96 9.18 -5.77
C ILE A 54 -1.72 8.89 -4.96
N GLY A 55 -1.55 7.61 -4.62
CA GLY A 55 -0.39 7.18 -3.86
C GLY A 55 -0.35 7.58 -2.40
N VAL A 56 -1.48 8.06 -1.85
CA VAL A 56 -1.56 8.45 -0.44
C VAL A 56 -2.76 7.76 0.19
N PHE A 57 -2.52 7.06 1.29
CA PHE A 57 -3.55 6.23 1.92
C PHE A 57 -3.64 6.52 3.40
N GLU A 58 -4.85 6.42 3.92
CA GLU A 58 -5.03 6.48 5.36
C GLU A 58 -4.96 5.06 5.87
N VAL A 59 -4.05 4.81 6.81
CA VAL A 59 -3.79 3.48 7.34
C VAL A 59 -4.06 3.47 8.83
N GLU A 60 -4.84 2.49 9.28
CA GLU A 60 -5.21 2.34 10.66
C GLU A 60 -4.43 1.18 11.26
N PHE A 61 -3.80 1.43 12.40
CA PHE A 61 -3.02 0.42 13.12
C PHE A 61 -3.74 0.03 14.39
N CYS A 62 -4.00 -1.25 14.54
CA CYS A 62 -4.72 -1.78 15.70
C CYS A 62 -3.86 -2.76 16.47
N ASP A 63 -4.11 -2.84 17.79
CA ASP A 63 -3.43 -3.81 18.63
C ASP A 63 -4.14 -5.17 18.55
N ASN A 64 -3.67 -6.13 19.34
CA ASN A 64 -4.21 -7.48 19.31
C ASN A 64 -5.65 -7.56 19.79
N ASP A 65 -6.12 -6.55 20.49
CA ASP A 65 -7.49 -6.51 20.98
C ASP A 65 -8.41 -5.75 20.02
N GLY A 66 -7.89 -5.34 18.89
CA GLY A 66 -8.67 -4.63 17.88
C GLY A 66 -8.79 -3.14 18.14
N ARG A 67 -8.03 -2.59 19.10
CA ARG A 67 -8.10 -1.17 19.38
C ARG A 67 -7.16 -0.41 18.47
N THR A 68 -7.67 0.66 17.87
CA THR A 68 -6.85 1.53 17.03
C THR A 68 -5.91 2.34 17.91
N TYR A 69 -4.61 2.25 17.65
CA TYR A 69 -3.65 3.07 18.40
C TYR A 69 -3.00 4.13 17.54
N ALA A 70 -3.19 4.08 16.23
CA ALA A 70 -2.67 5.12 15.34
C ALA A 70 -3.43 5.09 14.03
N THR A 71 -3.63 6.26 13.43
CA THR A 71 -4.21 6.40 12.10
C THR A 71 -3.40 7.47 11.39
N LEU A 72 -2.78 7.13 10.28
CA LEU A 72 -1.88 8.03 9.58
C LEU A 72 -2.12 8.06 8.09
N ALA A 73 -1.78 9.19 7.48
CA ALA A 73 -1.70 9.29 6.03
C ALA A 73 -0.30 8.85 5.63
N LEU A 74 -0.20 7.85 4.77
CA LEU A 74 1.08 7.29 4.36
C LEU A 74 1.17 7.24 2.85
N ARG A 75 2.38 7.47 2.34
CA ARG A 75 2.62 7.40 0.90
C ARG A 75 2.84 5.94 0.50
N ASN A 76 2.62 5.68 -0.76
CA ASN A 76 2.78 4.35 -1.32
C ASN A 76 4.16 3.74 -1.04
N ASP A 77 5.20 4.57 -0.96
CA ASP A 77 6.56 4.08 -0.73
C ASP A 77 6.85 3.79 0.75
N GLN A 78 5.91 4.09 1.63
CA GLN A 78 6.06 3.83 3.06
C GLN A 78 5.39 2.54 3.50
N ILE A 79 4.65 1.90 2.61
CA ILE A 79 3.91 0.69 2.93
C ILE A 79 4.08 -0.35 1.84
N MET A 80 3.89 -1.62 2.21
CA MET A 80 3.84 -2.70 1.24
C MET A 80 2.63 -3.55 1.54
N ALA A 81 1.92 -3.96 0.50
CA ALA A 81 0.74 -4.81 0.67
C ALA A 81 1.19 -6.22 1.03
N LEU A 82 0.43 -6.85 1.92
CA LEU A 82 0.68 -8.22 2.33
C LEU A 82 -0.32 -9.14 1.65
N HIS A 83 0.14 -10.32 1.29
CA HIS A 83 -0.69 -11.31 0.62
C HIS A 83 -0.72 -12.57 1.47
N TYR A 84 -1.93 -13.02 1.83
CA TYR A 84 -2.08 -14.18 2.67
C TYR A 84 -2.29 -15.48 1.88
N ALA A 85 -2.57 -15.35 0.59
CA ALA A 85 -2.79 -16.51 -0.26
C ALA A 85 -1.89 -16.39 -1.49
N PRO A 86 -1.62 -17.49 -2.18
CA PRO A 86 -0.82 -17.41 -3.39
C PRO A 86 -1.49 -16.48 -4.38
N VAL A 87 -0.66 -15.64 -5.00
CA VAL A 87 -1.15 -14.76 -6.05
C VAL A 87 -1.17 -15.58 -7.34
N ALA A 88 -2.27 -15.55 -8.06
CA ALA A 88 -2.40 -16.32 -9.28
C ALA A 88 -1.33 -15.92 -10.28
N ALA A 89 -0.75 -16.90 -10.91
CA ALA A 89 0.29 -16.68 -11.91
C ALA A 89 -0.33 -16.26 -13.24
#